data_036d071ecd369fcd1caccfae78fc5310
#
_entry.id   036d071ecd369fcd1caccfae78fc5310
#
_cell.length_a   1.000
_cell.length_b   1.000
_cell.length_c   1.000
_cell.angle_alpha   90.00
_cell.angle_beta   90.00
_cell.angle_gamma   90.00
#
_symmetry.space_group_name_H-M   'P 1'
#
loop_
_entity.id
_entity.type
_entity.pdbx_description
1 polymer ?
#
loop_
_entity_poly.entity_id
_entity_poly.type
_entity_poly.pdbx_seq_one_letter_code
_entity_poly.pdbx_strand_id
1 'polypeptide(L)'
;DVTIVNVGRKKLINDTDFIAFLKSHKDATAILDMFEKIPNPITNPYRRMCNVLVLPGVTAISQEINKKLESLIYENMKRLHSGEAFLNQIV
;
A
#
# COMPACT_ATOMS: atom_id res chain seq x y z
N ASP A 1 11.11 17.01 9.04
CA ASP A 1 11.62 15.81 8.37
C ASP A 1 10.65 14.63 8.62
N VAL A 2 9.83 14.30 7.63
CA VAL A 2 8.85 13.21 7.71
C VAL A 2 8.86 12.38 6.44
N THR A 3 8.79 11.05 6.59
CA THR A 3 8.60 10.12 5.47
C THR A 3 7.22 9.48 5.57
N ILE A 4 6.42 9.63 4.52
CA ILE A 4 5.08 9.06 4.42
C ILE A 4 5.11 7.91 3.42
N VAL A 5 4.66 6.73 3.85
CA VAL A 5 4.65 5.51 3.04
C VAL A 5 3.21 5.03 2.87
N ASN A 6 2.74 4.97 1.63
CA ASN A 6 1.44 4.39 1.29
C ASN A 6 1.60 3.21 0.33
N VAL A 7 1.58 2.02 0.89
CA VAL A 7 1.55 0.73 0.19
C VAL A 7 0.19 0.03 0.33
N GLY A 8 -0.77 0.70 0.96
CA GLY A 8 -2.11 0.17 1.23
C GLY A 8 -3.10 0.44 0.11
N ARG A 9 -3.78 1.57 0.15
CA ARG A 9 -4.79 1.95 -0.85
C ARG A 9 -4.67 3.43 -1.22
N LYS A 10 -4.90 3.74 -2.50
CA LYS A 10 -4.87 5.12 -3.02
C LYS A 10 -5.81 6.05 -2.25
N LYS A 11 -7.00 5.60 -1.93
CA LYS A 11 -8.05 6.39 -1.26
C LYS A 11 -7.73 6.79 0.19
N LEU A 12 -6.63 6.31 0.77
CA LEU A 12 -6.17 6.74 2.10
C LEU A 12 -5.64 8.18 2.10
N ILE A 13 -5.29 8.71 0.92
CA ILE A 13 -4.68 10.02 0.76
C ILE A 13 -5.54 10.86 -0.18
N ASN A 14 -5.85 12.11 0.23
CA ASN A 14 -6.37 13.13 -0.66
C ASN A 14 -5.22 13.71 -1.48
N ASP A 15 -5.21 13.47 -2.79
CA ASP A 15 -4.11 13.87 -3.67
C ASP A 15 -3.89 15.38 -3.69
N THR A 16 -4.97 16.19 -3.70
CA THR A 16 -4.87 17.65 -3.76
C THR A 16 -4.14 18.20 -2.56
N ASP A 17 -4.55 17.80 -1.37
CA ASP A 17 -3.98 18.27 -0.11
C ASP A 17 -2.55 17.74 0.08
N PHE A 18 -2.33 16.48 -0.30
CA PHE A 18 -1.02 15.84 -0.15
C PHE A 18 0.02 16.41 -1.09
N ILE A 19 -0.34 16.72 -2.34
CA ILE A 19 0.54 17.40 -3.28
C ILE A 19 0.89 18.81 -2.79
N ALA A 20 -0.09 19.54 -2.26
CA ALA A 20 0.14 20.85 -1.66
C ALA A 20 1.11 20.77 -0.47
N PHE A 21 0.91 19.80 0.41
CA PHE A 21 1.81 19.53 1.53
C PHE A 21 3.24 19.25 1.06
N LEU A 22 3.44 18.30 0.14
CA LEU A 22 4.76 17.93 -0.37
C LEU A 22 5.47 19.07 -1.11
N LYS A 23 4.72 19.99 -1.73
CA LYS A 23 5.27 21.18 -2.37
C LYS A 23 5.77 22.22 -1.36
N SER A 24 5.08 22.35 -0.24
CA SER A 24 5.42 23.31 0.82
C SER A 24 6.48 22.79 1.80
N HIS A 25 6.62 21.47 1.94
CA HIS A 25 7.56 20.81 2.85
C HIS A 25 8.58 19.98 2.05
N LYS A 26 9.65 20.65 1.62
CA LYS A 26 10.67 20.04 0.74
C LYS A 26 11.53 18.98 1.41
N ASP A 27 11.59 18.98 2.71
CA ASP A 27 12.23 17.99 3.59
C ASP A 27 11.34 16.78 3.88
N ALA A 28 10.04 16.86 3.57
CA ALA A 28 9.14 15.71 3.61
C ALA A 28 9.32 14.84 2.37
N THR A 29 9.29 13.51 2.56
CA THR A 29 9.38 12.53 1.48
C THR A 29 8.15 11.62 1.45
N ALA A 30 7.82 11.08 0.28
CA ALA A 30 6.75 10.11 0.13
C ALA A 30 7.18 8.89 -0.69
N ILE A 31 6.70 7.72 -0.28
CA ILE A 31 6.83 6.46 -1.03
C ILE A 31 5.41 5.96 -1.33
N LEU A 32 5.04 5.93 -2.61
CA LEU A 32 3.69 5.62 -3.06
C LEU A 32 3.70 4.45 -4.04
N ASP A 33 2.99 3.38 -3.71
CA ASP A 33 2.91 2.18 -4.54
C ASP A 33 1.53 1.95 -5.15
N MET A 34 0.47 2.50 -4.55
CA MET A 34 -0.91 2.24 -4.96
C MET A 34 -1.54 3.44 -5.68
N PHE A 35 -1.96 3.20 -6.93
CA PHE A 35 -2.62 4.17 -7.81
C PHE A 35 -3.90 3.58 -8.39
N GLU A 36 -4.83 4.44 -8.85
CA GLU A 36 -6.08 3.99 -9.49
C GLU A 36 -5.83 3.28 -10.82
N LYS A 37 -4.77 3.68 -11.53
CA LYS A 37 -4.36 3.08 -12.80
C LYS A 37 -2.95 2.53 -12.68
N ILE A 38 -2.77 1.26 -13.01
CA ILE A 38 -1.47 0.59 -13.09
C ILE A 38 -1.33 0.04 -14.52
N PRO A 39 -0.23 0.35 -15.24
CA PRO A 39 0.87 1.19 -14.79
C PRO A 39 0.46 2.65 -14.58
N ASN A 40 1.09 3.29 -13.60
CA ASN A 40 0.81 4.66 -13.24
C ASN A 40 1.15 5.59 -14.42
N PRO A 41 0.19 6.40 -14.93
CA PRO A 41 0.40 7.21 -16.11
C PRO A 41 1.51 8.24 -15.92
N ILE A 42 2.19 8.55 -17.02
CA ILE A 42 3.31 9.51 -17.02
C ILE A 42 2.86 10.92 -16.63
N THR A 43 1.56 11.20 -16.82
CA THR A 43 0.92 12.46 -16.45
C THR A 43 0.64 12.61 -14.95
N ASN A 44 0.85 11.55 -14.17
CA ASN A 44 0.64 11.60 -12.73
C ASN A 44 1.60 12.63 -12.10
N PRO A 45 1.10 13.63 -11.36
CA PRO A 45 1.89 14.72 -10.81
C PRO A 45 3.00 14.24 -9.86
N TYR A 46 2.80 13.15 -9.13
CA TYR A 46 3.80 12.60 -8.22
C TYR A 46 5.10 12.17 -8.92
N ARG A 47 5.02 11.76 -10.19
CA ARG A 47 6.21 11.37 -10.96
C ARG A 47 7.20 12.51 -11.27
N ARG A 48 6.74 13.75 -11.10
CA ARG A 48 7.55 14.96 -11.34
C ARG A 48 8.06 15.61 -10.04
N MET A 49 7.75 14.99 -8.89
CA MET A 49 8.15 15.52 -7.60
C MET A 49 9.43 14.84 -7.13
N CYS A 50 10.46 15.63 -6.82
CA CYS A 50 11.78 15.13 -6.43
C CYS A 50 11.79 14.46 -5.03
N ASN A 51 10.81 14.77 -4.21
CA ASN A 51 10.64 14.19 -2.87
C ASN A 51 9.60 13.05 -2.82
N VAL A 52 9.27 12.45 -3.98
CA VAL A 52 8.34 11.32 -4.07
C VAL A 52 8.97 10.17 -4.84
N LEU A 53 9.00 9.00 -4.21
CA LEU A 53 9.30 7.72 -4.87
C LEU A 53 7.99 7.06 -5.27
N VAL A 54 7.80 6.86 -6.57
CA VAL A 54 6.64 6.19 -7.15
C VAL A 54 7.02 4.76 -7.52
N LEU A 55 6.35 3.78 -6.93
CA LEU A 55 6.52 2.36 -7.22
C LEU A 55 5.38 1.86 -8.14
N PRO A 56 5.59 0.78 -8.90
CA PRO A 56 4.63 0.30 -9.90
C PRO A 56 3.61 -0.73 -9.38
N GLY A 57 3.21 -0.69 -8.10
CA GLY A 57 2.26 -1.64 -7.52
C GLY A 57 2.90 -2.97 -7.13
N VAL A 58 4.13 -2.96 -6.62
CA VAL A 58 4.94 -4.18 -6.42
C VAL A 58 5.19 -4.55 -4.96
N THR A 59 4.85 -3.70 -4.00
CA THR A 59 5.18 -3.93 -2.59
C THR A 59 4.44 -5.13 -1.97
N ALA A 60 3.30 -5.53 -2.54
CA ALA A 60 2.59 -6.73 -2.13
C ALA A 60 3.13 -8.02 -2.78
N ILE A 61 4.04 -7.92 -3.75
CA ILE A 61 4.58 -9.06 -4.49
C ILE A 61 5.79 -9.61 -3.73
N SER A 62 5.69 -10.85 -3.25
CA SER A 62 6.82 -11.58 -2.69
C SER A 62 6.75 -13.05 -3.10
N GLN A 63 7.91 -13.73 -3.11
CA GLN A 63 7.95 -15.16 -3.45
C GLN A 63 7.20 -16.03 -2.44
N GLU A 64 7.01 -15.54 -1.23
CA GLU A 64 6.38 -16.28 -0.14
C GLU A 64 4.90 -15.95 0.06
N ILE A 65 4.37 -14.91 -0.60
CA ILE A 65 3.01 -14.40 -0.31
C ILE A 65 1.95 -15.49 -0.52
N ASN A 66 2.05 -16.26 -1.59
CA ASN A 66 1.08 -17.30 -1.91
C ASN A 66 1.12 -18.42 -0.85
N LYS A 67 2.32 -18.86 -0.45
CA LYS A 67 2.47 -19.89 0.60
C LYS A 67 1.90 -19.43 1.94
N LYS A 68 2.15 -18.18 2.33
CA LYS A 68 1.61 -17.60 3.56
C LYS A 68 0.09 -17.48 3.52
N LEU A 69 -0.45 -17.08 2.37
CA LEU A 69 -1.90 -16.96 2.16
C LEU A 69 -2.57 -18.33 2.21
N GLU A 70 -2.03 -19.32 1.50
CA GLU A 70 -2.53 -20.71 1.52
C GLU A 70 -2.52 -21.29 2.94
N SER A 71 -1.43 -21.11 3.67
CA SER A 71 -1.31 -21.57 5.07
C SER A 71 -2.34 -20.91 5.99
N LEU A 72 -2.57 -19.60 5.82
CA LEU A 72 -3.55 -18.85 6.61
C LEU A 72 -4.98 -19.30 6.31
N ILE A 73 -5.30 -19.51 5.02
CA ILE A 73 -6.63 -20.01 4.60
C ILE A 73 -6.86 -21.40 5.19
N TYR A 74 -5.91 -22.30 5.03
CA TYR A 74 -6.03 -23.67 5.52
C TYR A 74 -6.21 -23.71 7.06
N GLU A 75 -5.44 -22.94 7.79
CA GLU A 75 -5.56 -22.86 9.24
C GLU A 75 -6.90 -22.28 9.68
N ASN A 76 -7.40 -21.26 9.02
CA ASN A 76 -8.72 -20.68 9.33
C ASN A 76 -9.87 -21.63 8.95
N MET A 77 -9.73 -22.47 7.93
CA MET A 77 -10.71 -23.51 7.65
C MET A 77 -10.78 -24.56 8.76
N LYS A 78 -9.63 -24.97 9.33
CA LYS A 78 -9.61 -25.85 10.49
C LYS A 78 -10.29 -25.22 11.70
N ARG A 79 -9.96 -23.95 11.98
CA ARG A 79 -10.54 -23.19 13.09
C ARG A 79 -12.05 -23.03 12.96
N LEU A 80 -12.54 -22.79 11.74
CA LEU A 80 -13.97 -22.78 11.47
C LEU A 80 -14.64 -24.10 11.84
N HIS A 81 -14.02 -25.23 11.49
CA HIS A 81 -14.53 -26.57 11.81
C HIS A 81 -14.51 -26.90 13.30
N SER A 82 -13.46 -26.46 14.03
CA SER A 82 -13.31 -26.70 15.47
C SER A 82 -14.00 -25.65 16.35
N GLY A 83 -14.56 -24.57 15.78
CA GLY A 83 -15.20 -23.49 16.54
C GLY A 83 -14.20 -22.54 17.23
N GLU A 84 -12.94 -22.53 16.79
CA GLU A 84 -11.91 -21.65 17.31
C GLU A 84 -11.95 -20.27 16.65
N ALA A 85 -11.41 -19.26 17.32
CA ALA A 85 -11.27 -17.91 16.76
C ALA A 85 -10.33 -17.90 15.55
N PHE A 86 -10.70 -17.13 14.51
CA PHE A 86 -9.87 -16.99 13.31
C PHE A 86 -8.57 -16.24 13.57
N LEU A 87 -7.55 -16.58 12.81
CA LEU A 87 -6.31 -15.81 12.75
C LEU A 87 -6.52 -14.57 11.86
N ASN A 88 -5.93 -13.44 12.26
CA ASN A 88 -5.97 -12.18 11.52
C ASN A 88 -7.40 -11.67 11.23
N GLN A 89 -8.35 -11.97 12.10
CA GLN A 89 -9.72 -11.47 11.98
C GLN A 89 -9.76 -9.96 12.23
N ILE A 90 -10.34 -9.20 11.28
CA ILE A 90 -10.42 -7.74 11.34
C ILE A 90 -11.75 -7.27 11.94
N VAL A 91 -12.78 -8.06 11.81
CA VAL A 91 -14.14 -7.81 12.32
C VAL A 91 -14.70 -9.03 13.03
#